data_08cab32e5b5e804294641301a447ffde
#
_entry.id   08cab32e5b5e804294641301a447ffde
#
_cell.length_a   1.000
_cell.length_b   1.000
_cell.length_c   1.000
_cell.angle_alpha   90.00
_cell.angle_beta   90.00
_cell.angle_gamma   90.00
#
_symmetry.space_group_name_H-M   'P 1'
#
loop_
_entity.id
_entity.type
_entity.pdbx_description
1 polymer ?
#
loop_
_entity_poly.entity_id
_entity_poly.type
_entity_poly.pdbx_seq_one_letter_code
_entity_poly.pdbx_strand_id
1 'polypeptide(L)'
;MMKAIRALLVPVLLAACGGGDEQSEAMPESEASPPNSTVTIVTPMNGVLINGTDITVTLSSTVDILPAGDMTPGTGHHHLYLNADLTPADQPVPTVPGSIIHMGDASSAYTFSDVEPGEYQLIAVVADGVHVPLQPWVVDTVRFTVAND
;
A
#
# COMPACT_ATOMS: atom_id res chain seq x y z
N MET A 1 80.00 37.45 11.14
CA MET A 1 79.55 36.53 10.03
C MET A 1 78.35 35.77 10.45
N MET A 2 77.16 36.31 10.15
CA MET A 2 75.86 35.68 10.53
C MET A 2 75.30 35.03 9.28
N LYS A 3 75.14 33.69 9.35
CA LYS A 3 74.45 32.91 8.31
C LYS A 3 72.97 32.85 8.65
N ALA A 4 72.12 33.45 7.78
CA ALA A 4 70.72 33.37 7.86
C ALA A 4 70.20 32.01 7.32
N ILE A 5 69.46 31.26 8.16
CA ILE A 5 68.78 30.03 7.78
C ILE A 5 67.40 30.44 7.27
N ARG A 6 67.16 30.19 5.98
CA ARG A 6 65.84 30.34 5.37
C ARG A 6 65.01 29.08 5.69
N ALA A 7 63.95 29.25 6.44
CA ALA A 7 62.95 28.21 6.63
C ALA A 7 62.03 28.13 5.43
N LEU A 8 61.95 26.97 4.81
CA LEU A 8 61.08 26.67 3.68
C LEU A 8 59.71 26.24 4.25
N LEU A 9 58.70 27.06 4.06
CA LEU A 9 57.29 26.70 4.37
C LEU A 9 56.79 25.85 3.20
N VAL A 10 56.45 24.60 3.49
CA VAL A 10 55.69 23.73 2.59
C VAL A 10 54.21 23.92 2.85
N PRO A 11 53.35 24.30 1.90
CA PRO A 11 51.91 24.31 2.10
C PRO A 11 51.37 22.86 2.03
N VAL A 12 50.76 22.42 3.11
CA VAL A 12 49.94 21.21 3.14
C VAL A 12 48.64 21.49 2.42
N LEU A 13 48.45 20.91 1.25
CA LEU A 13 47.15 20.84 0.59
C LEU A 13 46.28 19.83 1.39
N LEU A 14 45.27 20.33 2.07
CA LEU A 14 44.16 19.47 2.51
C LEU A 14 43.30 19.12 1.31
N ALA A 15 43.41 17.88 0.86
CA ALA A 15 42.40 17.30 -0.04
C ALA A 15 41.09 17.11 0.74
N ALA A 16 40.09 17.95 0.44
CA ALA A 16 38.74 17.72 0.88
C ALA A 16 38.21 16.51 0.11
N CYS A 17 38.08 15.37 0.78
CA CYS A 17 37.24 14.25 0.33
C CYS A 17 35.79 14.75 0.33
N GLY A 18 35.24 15.00 -0.85
CA GLY A 18 33.81 15.16 -1.04
C GLY A 18 33.12 13.82 -0.67
N GLY A 19 32.52 13.79 0.49
CA GLY A 19 31.54 12.75 0.82
C GLY A 19 30.37 12.91 -0.15
N GLY A 20 30.16 11.95 -1.04
CA GLY A 20 28.91 11.81 -1.75
C GLY A 20 27.83 11.53 -0.70
N ASP A 21 26.86 12.42 -0.58
CA ASP A 21 25.62 12.13 0.08
C ASP A 21 24.94 11.02 -0.75
N GLU A 22 25.12 9.77 -0.34
CA GLU A 22 24.19 8.71 -0.74
C GLU A 22 22.86 9.08 -0.07
N GLN A 23 21.99 9.73 -0.83
CA GLN A 23 20.60 9.85 -0.52
C GLN A 23 20.03 8.42 -0.52
N SER A 24 20.04 7.80 0.66
CA SER A 24 19.21 6.63 0.92
C SER A 24 17.78 7.10 0.67
N GLU A 25 17.21 6.67 -0.45
CA GLU A 25 15.77 6.83 -0.67
C GLU A 25 15.09 6.06 0.46
N ALA A 26 14.55 6.79 1.44
CA ALA A 26 13.78 6.19 2.50
C ALA A 26 12.58 5.50 1.86
N MET A 27 12.44 4.20 2.09
CA MET A 27 11.21 3.46 1.76
C MET A 27 10.04 4.21 2.41
N PRO A 28 8.89 4.32 1.71
CA PRO A 28 7.72 4.96 2.32
C PRO A 28 7.38 4.24 3.62
N GLU A 29 7.38 4.99 4.71
CA GLU A 29 6.96 4.47 6.02
C GLU A 29 5.44 4.36 5.99
N SER A 30 4.91 3.20 6.40
CA SER A 30 3.47 2.98 6.51
C SER A 30 2.86 3.98 7.49
N GLU A 31 1.80 4.66 7.07
CA GLU A 31 1.07 5.58 7.95
C GLU A 31 0.30 4.84 9.05
N ALA A 32 0.19 5.50 10.22
CA ALA A 32 -0.55 4.95 11.33
C ALA A 32 -2.06 5.05 11.08
N SER A 33 -2.75 3.91 11.18
CA SER A 33 -4.22 3.92 11.17
C SER A 33 -4.78 4.56 12.44
N PRO A 34 -5.90 5.29 12.37
CA PRO A 34 -6.60 5.75 13.56
C PRO A 34 -6.96 4.61 14.51
N PRO A 35 -7.06 4.85 15.82
CA PRO A 35 -7.46 3.81 16.77
C PRO A 35 -8.79 3.18 16.42
N ASN A 36 -8.89 1.86 16.49
CA ASN A 36 -10.06 1.05 16.16
C ASN A 36 -10.52 1.15 14.69
N SER A 37 -9.60 1.44 13.79
CA SER A 37 -9.86 1.42 12.35
C SER A 37 -10.25 0.04 11.88
N THR A 38 -11.32 -0.03 11.08
CA THR A 38 -11.81 -1.28 10.46
C THR A 38 -12.21 -1.02 9.03
N VAL A 39 -12.08 -2.06 8.21
CA VAL A 39 -12.80 -2.24 6.96
C VAL A 39 -13.61 -3.52 7.08
N THR A 40 -14.78 -3.56 6.48
CA THR A 40 -15.65 -4.74 6.48
C THR A 40 -16.14 -5.00 5.07
N ILE A 41 -16.00 -6.22 4.60
CA ILE A 41 -16.62 -6.70 3.36
C ILE A 41 -18.09 -7.03 3.70
N VAL A 42 -19.02 -6.16 3.27
CA VAL A 42 -20.44 -6.32 3.49
C VAL A 42 -21.01 -7.36 2.53
N THR A 43 -20.57 -7.31 1.27
CA THR A 43 -20.84 -8.34 0.24
C THR A 43 -19.55 -8.64 -0.52
N PRO A 44 -19.35 -9.91 -0.92
CA PRO A 44 -20.12 -11.10 -0.56
C PRO A 44 -19.93 -11.46 0.93
N MET A 45 -20.93 -12.10 1.52
CA MET A 45 -20.82 -12.65 2.88
C MET A 45 -19.92 -13.88 2.89
N ASN A 46 -19.21 -14.07 4.00
CA ASN A 46 -18.38 -15.27 4.18
C ASN A 46 -19.19 -16.55 4.06
N GLY A 47 -18.70 -17.51 3.26
CA GLY A 47 -19.32 -18.82 3.01
C GLY A 47 -20.49 -18.81 2.03
N VAL A 48 -20.79 -17.68 1.37
CA VAL A 48 -21.90 -17.60 0.40
C VAL A 48 -21.60 -18.36 -0.89
N LEU A 49 -22.63 -18.93 -1.50
CA LEU A 49 -22.62 -19.41 -2.88
C LEU A 49 -23.19 -18.31 -3.78
N ILE A 50 -22.43 -17.87 -4.77
CA ILE A 50 -22.82 -16.90 -5.78
C ILE A 50 -23.10 -17.66 -7.07
N ASN A 51 -24.31 -17.51 -7.62
CA ASN A 51 -24.66 -18.02 -8.93
C ASN A 51 -24.42 -16.91 -9.98
N GLY A 52 -23.79 -17.27 -11.08
CA GLY A 52 -23.40 -16.35 -12.12
C GLY A 52 -21.92 -15.95 -12.05
N THR A 53 -21.50 -15.06 -12.93
CA THR A 53 -20.08 -14.70 -13.15
C THR A 53 -19.68 -13.35 -12.59
N ASP A 54 -20.65 -12.56 -12.08
CA ASP A 54 -20.39 -11.22 -11.56
C ASP A 54 -20.40 -11.24 -10.03
N ILE A 55 -19.30 -10.77 -9.42
CA ILE A 55 -19.16 -10.65 -7.98
C ILE A 55 -19.19 -9.17 -7.60
N THR A 56 -20.30 -8.72 -7.04
CA THR A 56 -20.40 -7.36 -6.52
C THR A 56 -19.89 -7.31 -5.08
N VAL A 57 -18.83 -6.54 -4.88
CA VAL A 57 -18.22 -6.25 -3.57
C VAL A 57 -18.76 -4.93 -3.06
N THR A 58 -19.18 -4.88 -1.81
CA THR A 58 -19.46 -3.64 -1.09
C THR A 58 -18.70 -3.61 0.22
N LEU A 59 -18.16 -2.45 0.57
CA LEU A 59 -17.31 -2.23 1.72
C LEU A 59 -17.92 -1.20 2.67
N SER A 60 -17.59 -1.33 3.94
CA SER A 60 -17.83 -0.32 4.97
C SER A 60 -16.55 -0.11 5.75
N SER A 61 -16.16 1.14 5.99
CA SER A 61 -14.94 1.47 6.74
C SER A 61 -15.21 2.50 7.82
N THR A 62 -14.46 2.41 8.91
CA THR A 62 -14.42 3.47 9.94
C THR A 62 -13.30 4.49 9.68
N VAL A 63 -12.42 4.20 8.75
CA VAL A 63 -11.42 5.13 8.22
C VAL A 63 -12.09 6.05 7.21
N ASP A 64 -11.74 7.32 7.22
CA ASP A 64 -12.16 8.25 6.17
C ASP A 64 -11.54 7.85 4.83
N ILE A 65 -12.39 7.48 3.87
CA ILE A 65 -11.96 7.03 2.55
C ILE A 65 -11.91 8.23 1.61
N LEU A 66 -10.71 8.53 1.12
CA LEU A 66 -10.40 9.63 0.22
C LEU A 66 -9.80 9.11 -1.08
N PRO A 67 -9.80 9.91 -2.16
CA PRO A 67 -9.14 9.50 -3.40
C PRO A 67 -7.65 9.25 -3.23
N ALA A 68 -7.10 8.32 -4.02
CA ALA A 68 -5.67 8.07 -4.08
C ALA A 68 -4.88 9.36 -4.37
N GLY A 69 -3.74 9.53 -3.69
CA GLY A 69 -2.94 10.75 -3.74
C GLY A 69 -3.33 11.80 -2.70
N ASP A 70 -4.43 11.63 -1.97
CA ASP A 70 -4.70 12.45 -0.79
C ASP A 70 -3.79 12.01 0.36
N MET A 71 -3.01 12.94 0.89
CA MET A 71 -1.99 12.70 1.92
C MET A 71 -2.46 13.11 3.31
N THR A 72 -3.78 13.19 3.53
CA THR A 72 -4.33 13.50 4.86
C THR A 72 -4.02 12.34 5.81
N PRO A 73 -3.31 12.56 6.92
CA PRO A 73 -2.92 11.50 7.84
C PRO A 73 -4.11 10.72 8.40
N GLY A 74 -3.97 9.39 8.44
CA GLY A 74 -5.00 8.49 8.99
C GLY A 74 -6.19 8.28 8.08
N THR A 75 -6.13 8.74 6.83
CA THR A 75 -7.12 8.45 5.78
C THR A 75 -6.54 7.48 4.76
N GLY A 76 -7.36 7.01 3.83
CA GLY A 76 -6.86 6.11 2.78
C GLY A 76 -7.92 5.76 1.76
N HIS A 77 -7.61 4.77 0.92
CA HIS A 77 -8.52 4.23 -0.08
C HIS A 77 -8.48 2.71 -0.10
N HIS A 78 -9.49 2.10 -0.70
CA HIS A 78 -9.64 0.66 -0.70
C HIS A 78 -8.79 -0.02 -1.77
N HIS A 79 -8.26 -1.19 -1.42
CA HIS A 79 -7.72 -2.18 -2.35
C HIS A 79 -8.39 -3.53 -2.11
N LEU A 80 -8.62 -4.28 -3.18
CA LEU A 80 -9.20 -5.62 -3.14
C LEU A 80 -8.20 -6.63 -3.70
N TYR A 81 -8.08 -7.78 -3.03
CA TYR A 81 -7.28 -8.92 -3.46
C TYR A 81 -8.19 -10.12 -3.66
N LEU A 82 -8.36 -10.55 -4.89
CA LEU A 82 -9.11 -11.76 -5.24
C LEU A 82 -8.14 -12.90 -5.53
N ASN A 83 -8.13 -13.93 -4.68
CA ASN A 83 -7.18 -15.05 -4.73
C ASN A 83 -5.71 -14.59 -4.86
N ALA A 84 -5.35 -13.51 -4.19
CA ALA A 84 -4.00 -12.97 -4.15
C ALA A 84 -3.55 -12.79 -2.69
N ASP A 85 -2.24 -12.87 -2.48
CA ASP A 85 -1.62 -12.64 -1.19
C ASP A 85 -1.47 -11.14 -0.91
N LEU A 86 -1.50 -10.79 0.38
CA LEU A 86 -1.27 -9.41 0.81
C LEU A 86 0.14 -8.94 0.43
N THR A 87 0.21 -7.71 -0.05
CA THR A 87 1.47 -6.99 -0.20
C THR A 87 2.15 -6.80 1.16
N PRO A 88 3.48 -6.85 1.28
CA PRO A 88 4.17 -6.49 2.51
C PRO A 88 3.74 -5.11 3.03
N ALA A 89 3.69 -4.97 4.37
CA ALA A 89 3.15 -3.79 5.04
C ALA A 89 3.86 -2.47 4.73
N ASP A 90 5.11 -2.55 4.28
CA ASP A 90 6.01 -1.43 3.97
C ASP A 90 6.16 -1.19 2.46
N GLN A 91 5.32 -1.81 1.64
CA GLN A 91 5.38 -1.68 0.19
C GLN A 91 4.04 -1.21 -0.40
N PRO A 92 4.08 -0.39 -1.44
CA PRO A 92 2.87 0.02 -2.14
C PRO A 92 2.13 -1.19 -2.75
N VAL A 93 0.81 -1.19 -2.59
CA VAL A 93 -0.07 -2.20 -3.19
C VAL A 93 -0.02 -2.09 -4.71
N PRO A 94 0.36 -3.15 -5.44
CA PRO A 94 0.34 -3.14 -6.90
C PRO A 94 -1.09 -3.23 -7.43
N THR A 95 -1.28 -2.84 -8.69
CA THR A 95 -2.51 -3.15 -9.43
C THR A 95 -2.25 -4.33 -10.35
N VAL A 96 -3.04 -5.40 -10.19
CA VAL A 96 -3.00 -6.60 -11.03
C VAL A 96 -4.39 -6.84 -11.58
N PRO A 97 -4.64 -6.63 -12.87
CA PRO A 97 -5.97 -6.77 -13.46
C PRO A 97 -6.65 -8.09 -13.08
N GLY A 98 -7.89 -8.01 -12.62
CA GLY A 98 -8.69 -9.17 -12.20
C GLY A 98 -8.31 -9.79 -10.86
N SER A 99 -7.19 -9.40 -10.25
CA SER A 99 -6.69 -10.00 -9.00
C SER A 99 -6.47 -8.97 -7.89
N ILE A 100 -5.75 -7.88 -8.17
CA ILE A 100 -5.53 -6.81 -7.20
C ILE A 100 -6.09 -5.51 -7.78
N ILE A 101 -7.16 -5.02 -7.18
CA ILE A 101 -7.92 -3.86 -7.65
C ILE A 101 -7.60 -2.64 -6.78
N HIS A 102 -7.32 -1.54 -7.43
CA HIS A 102 -7.14 -0.22 -6.84
C HIS A 102 -8.44 0.59 -6.97
N MET A 103 -9.06 0.95 -5.84
CA MET A 103 -10.29 1.74 -5.78
C MET A 103 -9.96 3.20 -5.44
N GLY A 104 -9.16 3.84 -6.30
CA GLY A 104 -8.56 5.15 -6.05
C GLY A 104 -9.49 6.36 -6.21
N ASP A 105 -10.77 6.14 -6.47
CA ASP A 105 -11.82 7.16 -6.58
C ASP A 105 -12.65 7.33 -5.28
N ALA A 106 -12.17 6.76 -4.17
CA ALA A 106 -12.87 6.69 -2.89
C ALA A 106 -14.19 5.89 -2.95
N SER A 107 -14.38 5.03 -3.94
CA SER A 107 -15.57 4.18 -4.01
C SER A 107 -15.58 3.12 -2.90
N SER A 108 -16.78 2.68 -2.52
CA SER A 108 -17.01 1.58 -1.57
C SER A 108 -17.63 0.35 -2.23
N ALA A 109 -17.70 0.32 -3.56
CA ALA A 109 -18.23 -0.80 -4.31
C ALA A 109 -17.42 -1.08 -5.57
N TYR A 110 -17.27 -2.36 -5.91
CA TYR A 110 -16.60 -2.83 -7.11
C TYR A 110 -17.27 -4.13 -7.60
N THR A 111 -17.29 -4.35 -8.91
CA THR A 111 -17.78 -5.61 -9.49
C THR A 111 -16.67 -6.29 -10.28
N PHE A 112 -16.30 -7.49 -9.88
CA PHE A 112 -15.51 -8.40 -10.71
C PHE A 112 -16.47 -9.07 -11.69
N SER A 113 -16.20 -8.97 -12.98
CA SER A 113 -16.99 -9.60 -14.03
C SER A 113 -16.26 -10.79 -14.63
N ASP A 114 -17.03 -11.70 -15.24
CA ASP A 114 -16.51 -12.90 -15.91
C ASP A 114 -15.64 -13.79 -15.00
N VAL A 115 -16.02 -13.89 -13.72
CA VAL A 115 -15.32 -14.75 -12.77
C VAL A 115 -15.70 -16.19 -12.99
N GLU A 116 -14.70 -17.04 -13.19
CA GLU A 116 -14.91 -18.49 -13.40
C GLU A 116 -15.46 -19.15 -12.13
N PRO A 117 -16.21 -20.27 -12.26
CA PRO A 117 -16.66 -21.04 -11.11
C PRO A 117 -15.50 -21.58 -10.28
N GLY A 118 -15.62 -21.52 -8.97
CA GLY A 118 -14.55 -21.95 -8.05
C GLY A 118 -14.68 -21.39 -6.65
N GLU A 119 -13.71 -21.73 -5.82
CA GLU A 119 -13.57 -21.19 -4.47
C GLU A 119 -12.68 -19.95 -4.50
N TYR A 120 -13.11 -18.91 -3.81
CA TYR A 120 -12.45 -17.62 -3.79
C TYR A 120 -12.19 -17.12 -2.38
N GLN A 121 -11.05 -16.46 -2.21
CA GLN A 121 -10.74 -15.59 -1.09
C GLN A 121 -10.72 -14.15 -1.59
N LEU A 122 -11.44 -13.28 -0.90
CA LEU A 122 -11.41 -11.84 -1.12
C LEU A 122 -10.86 -11.17 0.13
N ILE A 123 -9.84 -10.33 -0.03
CA ILE A 123 -9.29 -9.51 1.05
C ILE A 123 -9.51 -8.05 0.67
N ALA A 124 -10.02 -7.24 1.60
CA ALA A 124 -10.10 -5.79 1.49
C ALA A 124 -9.06 -5.16 2.41
N VAL A 125 -8.33 -4.17 1.90
CA VAL A 125 -7.28 -3.44 2.64
C VAL A 125 -7.51 -1.95 2.45
N VAL A 126 -7.25 -1.15 3.49
CA VAL A 126 -7.12 0.30 3.36
C VAL A 126 -5.64 0.65 3.31
N ALA A 127 -5.25 1.40 2.29
CA ALA A 127 -3.91 1.92 2.10
C ALA A 127 -3.94 3.45 2.04
N ASP A 128 -2.84 4.09 2.41
CA ASP A 128 -2.67 5.54 2.40
C ASP A 128 -2.64 6.15 0.99
N GLY A 129 -2.43 7.46 0.89
CA GLY A 129 -2.41 8.19 -0.39
C GLY A 129 -1.33 7.75 -1.37
N VAL A 130 -0.26 7.06 -0.91
CA VAL A 130 0.79 6.48 -1.75
C VAL A 130 0.69 4.95 -1.87
N HIS A 131 -0.46 4.38 -1.52
CA HIS A 131 -0.80 2.96 -1.65
C HIS A 131 -0.12 2.03 -0.63
N VAL A 132 0.52 2.55 0.42
CA VAL A 132 1.10 1.71 1.47
C VAL A 132 0.01 1.34 2.48
N PRO A 133 -0.16 0.05 2.83
CA PRO A 133 -1.18 -0.38 3.77
C PRO A 133 -1.07 0.32 5.12
N LEU A 134 -2.19 0.82 5.66
CA LEU A 134 -2.22 1.44 6.98
C LEU A 134 -1.82 0.45 8.08
N GLN A 135 -1.12 0.93 9.11
CA GLN A 135 -0.69 0.11 10.25
C GLN A 135 -1.18 0.68 11.59
N PRO A 136 -1.69 -0.16 12.52
CA PRO A 136 -2.00 -1.60 12.34
C PRO A 136 -2.92 -1.87 11.17
N TRP A 137 -2.85 -3.09 10.61
CA TRP A 137 -3.63 -3.46 9.43
C TRP A 137 -5.12 -3.12 9.56
N VAL A 138 -5.63 -2.42 8.55
CA VAL A 138 -7.07 -2.22 8.33
C VAL A 138 -7.48 -3.15 7.20
N VAL A 139 -7.89 -4.36 7.58
CA VAL A 139 -8.07 -5.49 6.65
C VAL A 139 -9.27 -6.34 7.07
N ASP A 140 -9.99 -6.88 6.08
CA ASP A 140 -11.01 -7.92 6.26
C ASP A 140 -10.86 -8.99 5.19
N THR A 141 -11.31 -10.21 5.48
CA THR A 141 -11.20 -11.36 4.58
C THR A 141 -12.46 -12.20 4.62
N VAL A 142 -12.99 -12.51 3.46
CA VAL A 142 -14.10 -13.46 3.28
C VAL A 142 -13.72 -14.54 2.27
N ARG A 143 -14.38 -15.70 2.39
CA ARG A 143 -14.32 -16.78 1.41
C ARG A 143 -15.71 -17.07 0.90
N PHE A 144 -15.83 -17.41 -0.37
CA PHE A 144 -17.09 -17.71 -1.03
C PHE A 144 -16.86 -18.66 -2.20
N THR A 145 -17.93 -19.21 -2.75
CA THR A 145 -17.89 -20.05 -3.93
C THR A 145 -18.69 -19.40 -5.05
N VAL A 146 -18.16 -19.45 -6.26
CA VAL A 146 -18.86 -19.06 -7.49
C VAL A 146 -19.27 -20.35 -8.21
N ALA A 147 -20.54 -20.41 -8.64
CA ALA A 147 -21.06 -21.53 -9.45
C ALA A 147 -21.69 -20.99 -10.73
N ASN A 148 -21.66 -21.82 -11.77
CA ASN A 148 -22.49 -21.57 -12.96
C ASN A 148 -23.96 -21.82 -12.64
N ASP A 149 -24.84 -21.09 -13.29
CA ASP A 149 -26.27 -21.36 -13.34
C ASP A 149 -26.57 -22.68 -14.07
#